data_78c099a38581bdb1f3335b5ca2888e3d
#
_entry.id   78c099a38581bdb1f3335b5ca2888e3d
#
_cell.length_a   1.000
_cell.length_b   1.000
_cell.length_c   1.000
_cell.angle_alpha   90.00
_cell.angle_beta   90.00
_cell.angle_gamma   90.00
#
_symmetry.space_group_name_H-M   'P 1'
#
loop_
_entity.id
_entity.type
_entity.pdbx_description
1 polymer ?
#
loop_
_entity_poly.entity_id
_entity_poly.type
_entity_poly.pdbx_seq_one_letter_code
_entity_poly.pdbx_strand_id
1 'polypeptide(L)'
;MKRITRVVILAIVVFGSLVIRHSGGRTVKSTGENGTTTSRDGTTIAFTKRGSGPPLIIVDGAFCYRENGPATELASLLAQHFTVFTYDRRGRGESGDTAPYSVEHEVDDLRALAKEAGAAPYALGISSGGALLLQAVASGVDVKTIALYEPPYLVDGNAPRSFGDVKNRLQSLVSTGDRAGAVRFFMTDVYGAPRVFVFAMPFLMPNAWKRNKLVVHTTPYDLTILGDRSVLNERRSSISVPALVIGGEKSPKELRDAVAAVANALPNAHSRFLPGHDHNISGPALVPILFEFFGTS
;
A
#
# COMPACT_ATOMS: atom_id res chain seq x y z
N MET A 1 -2.50 36.94 6.98
CA MET A 1 -2.34 35.56 7.50
C MET A 1 -3.42 34.68 6.85
N LYS A 2 -3.11 34.06 5.72
CA LYS A 2 -4.05 33.19 5.00
C LYS A 2 -4.07 31.84 5.74
N ARG A 3 -5.25 31.42 6.19
CA ARG A 3 -5.50 30.12 6.81
C ARG A 3 -5.14 29.05 5.79
N ILE A 4 -4.09 28.29 6.07
CA ILE A 4 -3.76 27.04 5.39
C ILE A 4 -4.90 26.09 5.73
N THR A 5 -5.79 25.86 4.77
CA THR A 5 -6.86 24.88 4.90
C THR A 5 -6.20 23.51 5.07
N ARG A 6 -6.30 22.98 6.26
CA ARG A 6 -5.73 21.68 6.65
C ARG A 6 -6.31 20.60 5.73
N VAL A 7 -5.43 19.90 5.01
CA VAL A 7 -5.73 18.60 4.39
C VAL A 7 -5.80 17.60 5.54
N VAL A 8 -6.89 17.64 6.27
CA VAL A 8 -7.14 16.69 7.36
C VAL A 8 -7.82 15.47 6.75
N ILE A 9 -7.04 14.46 6.39
CA ILE A 9 -7.57 13.10 6.44
C ILE A 9 -7.65 12.81 7.93
N LEU A 10 -8.82 12.99 8.50
CA LEU A 10 -9.06 12.84 9.93
C LEU A 10 -9.04 11.35 10.31
N ALA A 11 -7.86 10.82 10.53
CA ALA A 11 -7.65 9.47 11.07
C ALA A 11 -7.43 9.56 12.59
N ILE A 12 -8.44 9.96 13.36
CA ILE A 12 -8.30 10.18 14.81
C ILE A 12 -8.28 8.88 15.64
N VAL A 13 -8.58 7.70 15.06
CA VAL A 13 -8.76 6.48 15.87
C VAL A 13 -7.82 5.32 15.51
N VAL A 14 -7.07 5.41 14.42
CA VAL A 14 -6.49 4.26 13.74
C VAL A 14 -5.10 3.83 14.26
N PHE A 15 -4.33 4.74 14.88
CA PHE A 15 -2.94 4.43 15.28
C PHE A 15 -2.79 3.59 16.54
N GLY A 16 -3.80 3.57 17.41
CA GLY A 16 -3.73 2.79 18.65
C GLY A 16 -3.70 1.28 18.45
N SER A 17 -4.40 0.79 17.44
CA SER A 17 -4.56 -0.66 17.23
C SER A 17 -3.44 -1.31 16.41
N LEU A 18 -2.94 -0.65 15.37
CA LEU A 18 -1.82 -1.16 14.56
C LEU A 18 -0.53 -1.26 15.36
N VAL A 19 -0.38 -0.32 16.30
CA VAL A 19 0.82 -0.19 17.10
C VAL A 19 0.82 -1.10 18.31
N ILE A 20 -0.32 -1.31 18.96
CA ILE A 20 -0.42 -2.13 20.18
C ILE A 20 -0.37 -3.63 19.84
N ARG A 21 -0.92 -4.07 18.71
CA ARG A 21 -0.83 -5.47 18.29
C ARG A 21 0.54 -5.91 17.77
N HIS A 22 1.36 -4.98 17.26
CA HIS A 22 2.73 -5.27 16.79
C HIS A 22 3.84 -4.93 17.81
N SER A 23 3.51 -4.44 19.00
CA SER A 23 4.51 -4.18 20.06
C SER A 23 4.90 -5.43 20.84
N GLY A 24 4.27 -6.57 20.60
CA GLY A 24 4.78 -7.87 21.06
C GLY A 24 5.93 -8.30 20.14
N GLY A 25 7.16 -7.95 20.49
CA GLY A 25 8.39 -8.13 19.73
C GLY A 25 8.75 -9.59 19.37
N ARG A 26 8.01 -10.18 18.46
CA ARG A 26 8.48 -11.28 17.63
C ARG A 26 8.55 -10.75 16.20
N THR A 27 9.76 -10.51 15.71
CA THR A 27 10.03 -10.62 14.28
C THR A 27 9.51 -11.99 13.84
N VAL A 28 8.37 -12.01 13.15
CA VAL A 28 7.90 -13.23 12.49
C VAL A 28 8.91 -13.43 11.37
N LYS A 29 9.93 -14.29 11.61
CA LYS A 29 10.82 -14.73 10.54
C LYS A 29 9.92 -15.29 9.45
N SER A 30 10.04 -14.71 8.26
CA SER A 30 9.38 -15.22 7.06
C SER A 30 9.75 -16.70 6.88
N THR A 31 8.82 -17.61 7.20
CA THR A 31 8.99 -19.05 6.96
C THR A 31 8.58 -19.38 5.52
N GLY A 32 9.11 -18.67 4.55
CA GLY A 32 8.90 -18.88 3.11
C GLY A 32 10.23 -19.00 2.38
N GLU A 33 10.16 -19.34 1.12
CA GLU A 33 11.31 -19.35 0.20
C GLU A 33 11.59 -17.90 -0.24
N ASN A 34 12.79 -17.41 0.06
CA ASN A 34 13.24 -16.10 -0.40
C ASN A 34 13.80 -16.20 -1.81
N GLY A 35 13.51 -15.21 -2.62
CA GLY A 35 14.00 -15.09 -3.98
C GLY A 35 14.20 -13.63 -4.39
N THR A 36 14.75 -13.46 -5.57
CA THR A 36 14.86 -12.15 -6.21
C THR A 36 14.47 -12.26 -7.67
N THR A 37 13.89 -11.19 -8.21
CA THR A 37 13.69 -11.01 -9.65
C THR A 37 14.33 -9.70 -10.08
N THR A 38 14.56 -9.53 -11.37
CA THR A 38 15.19 -8.34 -11.92
C THR A 38 14.17 -7.54 -12.71
N SER A 39 13.97 -6.28 -12.31
CA SER A 39 13.16 -5.31 -13.03
C SER A 39 13.79 -4.94 -14.37
N ARG A 40 13.00 -4.33 -15.26
CA ARG A 40 13.46 -3.95 -16.60
C ARG A 40 14.66 -3.00 -16.60
N ASP A 41 14.76 -2.13 -15.59
CA ASP A 41 15.87 -1.19 -15.40
C ASP A 41 17.11 -1.81 -14.72
N GLY A 42 17.10 -3.12 -14.47
CA GLY A 42 18.17 -3.85 -13.78
C GLY A 42 18.04 -3.85 -12.25
N THR A 43 17.05 -3.17 -11.67
CA THR A 43 16.83 -3.17 -10.22
C THR A 43 16.47 -4.57 -9.73
N THR A 44 17.18 -5.04 -8.69
CA THR A 44 16.85 -6.30 -8.02
C THR A 44 15.67 -6.10 -7.07
N ILE A 45 14.64 -6.92 -7.21
CA ILE A 45 13.45 -6.93 -6.36
C ILE A 45 13.41 -8.20 -5.55
N ALA A 46 13.49 -8.05 -4.24
CA ALA A 46 13.48 -9.15 -3.28
C ALA A 46 12.05 -9.54 -2.90
N PHE A 47 11.76 -10.83 -2.92
CA PHE A 47 10.46 -11.37 -2.55
C PHE A 47 10.57 -12.59 -1.63
N THR A 48 9.46 -12.96 -1.02
CA THR A 48 9.28 -14.22 -0.30
C THR A 48 8.06 -14.92 -0.85
N LYS A 49 8.21 -16.21 -1.20
CA LYS A 49 7.15 -17.08 -1.67
C LYS A 49 6.75 -18.03 -0.54
N ARG A 50 5.43 -18.19 -0.30
CA ARG A 50 4.90 -19.03 0.78
C ARG A 50 3.65 -19.76 0.33
N GLY A 51 3.51 -21.02 0.76
CA GLY A 51 2.34 -21.87 0.48
C GLY A 51 2.42 -22.58 -0.86
N SER A 52 1.30 -23.15 -1.27
CA SER A 52 1.13 -23.87 -2.54
C SER A 52 -0.28 -23.64 -3.07
N GLY A 53 -0.41 -23.56 -4.39
CA GLY A 53 -1.68 -23.27 -5.08
C GLY A 53 -1.52 -22.14 -6.11
N PRO A 54 -2.62 -21.57 -6.59
CA PRO A 54 -2.57 -20.46 -7.53
C PRO A 54 -1.76 -19.28 -6.99
N PRO A 55 -0.99 -18.57 -7.84
CA PRO A 55 -0.16 -17.46 -7.39
C PRO A 55 -1.00 -16.24 -6.97
N LEU A 56 -0.59 -15.60 -5.87
CA LEU A 56 -1.15 -14.36 -5.35
C LEU A 56 -0.03 -13.39 -4.98
N ILE A 57 -0.04 -12.19 -5.54
CA ILE A 57 0.92 -11.13 -5.21
C ILE A 57 0.26 -10.13 -4.24
N ILE A 58 0.93 -9.78 -3.14
CA ILE A 58 0.51 -8.72 -2.22
C ILE A 58 1.38 -7.48 -2.46
N VAL A 59 0.73 -6.37 -2.84
CA VAL A 59 1.34 -5.06 -3.06
C VAL A 59 1.05 -4.17 -1.86
N ASP A 60 2.05 -4.00 -1.00
CA ASP A 60 1.89 -3.32 0.29
C ASP A 60 1.98 -1.78 0.17
N GLY A 61 1.47 -1.07 1.17
CA GLY A 61 1.36 0.38 1.21
C GLY A 61 2.63 1.11 1.63
N ALA A 62 2.48 2.40 1.97
CA ALA A 62 3.57 3.24 2.45
C ALA A 62 4.17 2.70 3.75
N PHE A 63 5.49 2.87 3.94
CA PHE A 63 6.29 2.35 5.06
C PHE A 63 6.37 0.83 5.19
N CYS A 64 5.66 0.07 4.35
CA CYS A 64 5.63 -1.38 4.42
C CYS A 64 6.72 -2.02 3.56
N TYR A 65 7.25 -3.12 4.08
CA TYR A 65 8.17 -4.04 3.41
C TYR A 65 8.01 -5.42 4.06
N ARG A 66 8.62 -6.46 3.53
CA ARG A 66 8.39 -7.86 3.97
C ARG A 66 8.48 -8.09 5.48
N GLU A 67 9.33 -7.34 6.20
CA GLU A 67 9.46 -7.45 7.66
C GLU A 67 8.61 -6.43 8.44
N ASN A 68 7.88 -5.56 7.75
CA ASN A 68 7.10 -4.48 8.39
C ASN A 68 5.86 -4.14 7.57
N GLY A 69 4.71 -4.60 8.00
CA GLY A 69 3.44 -4.36 7.33
C GLY A 69 2.48 -5.55 7.48
N PRO A 70 1.27 -5.44 6.97
CA PRO A 70 0.25 -6.49 7.05
C PRO A 70 0.52 -7.67 6.12
N ALA A 71 1.33 -7.50 5.07
CA ALA A 71 1.52 -8.54 4.04
C ALA A 71 2.06 -9.86 4.59
N THR A 72 2.93 -9.86 5.59
CA THR A 72 3.49 -11.09 6.18
C THR A 72 2.45 -11.92 6.94
N GLU A 73 1.57 -11.26 7.71
CA GLU A 73 0.46 -11.92 8.40
C GLU A 73 -0.54 -12.47 7.37
N LEU A 74 -0.95 -11.64 6.41
CA LEU A 74 -1.86 -12.04 5.35
C LEU A 74 -1.32 -13.21 4.53
N ALA A 75 -0.04 -13.18 4.17
CA ALA A 75 0.61 -14.27 3.45
C ALA A 75 0.57 -15.57 4.24
N SER A 76 0.74 -15.53 5.56
CA SER A 76 0.67 -16.71 6.41
C SER A 76 -0.72 -17.34 6.43
N LEU A 77 -1.77 -16.51 6.41
CA LEU A 77 -3.16 -16.96 6.41
C LEU A 77 -3.60 -17.44 5.02
N LEU A 78 -3.17 -16.75 3.95
CA LEU A 78 -3.54 -17.05 2.57
C LEU A 78 -2.76 -18.24 1.99
N ALA A 79 -1.61 -18.59 2.57
CA ALA A 79 -0.74 -19.68 2.12
C ALA A 79 -1.39 -21.08 2.19
N GLN A 80 -2.55 -21.21 2.84
CA GLN A 80 -3.32 -22.44 2.87
C GLN A 80 -3.92 -22.79 1.50
N HIS A 81 -4.18 -21.79 0.66
CA HIS A 81 -4.83 -21.95 -0.64
C HIS A 81 -4.07 -21.33 -1.81
N PHE A 82 -3.05 -20.51 -1.52
CA PHE A 82 -2.29 -19.78 -2.53
C PHE A 82 -0.80 -19.96 -2.39
N THR A 83 -0.07 -19.84 -3.48
CA THR A 83 1.34 -19.50 -3.46
C THR A 83 1.46 -17.98 -3.36
N VAL A 84 1.67 -17.45 -2.15
CA VAL A 84 1.65 -16.01 -1.88
C VAL A 84 3.04 -15.41 -2.03
N PHE A 85 3.15 -14.40 -2.88
CA PHE A 85 4.33 -13.58 -3.07
C PHE A 85 4.18 -12.26 -2.29
N THR A 86 5.04 -12.04 -1.31
CA THR A 86 5.27 -10.74 -0.68
C THR A 86 6.61 -10.21 -1.14
N TYR A 87 6.74 -8.91 -1.37
CA TYR A 87 8.00 -8.35 -1.87
C TYR A 87 8.32 -7.00 -1.22
N ASP A 88 9.57 -6.65 -1.24
CA ASP A 88 10.02 -5.31 -0.88
C ASP A 88 9.89 -4.43 -2.12
N ARG A 89 9.04 -3.40 -2.06
CA ARG A 89 8.98 -2.41 -3.13
C ARG A 89 10.35 -1.72 -3.25
N ARG A 90 10.69 -1.24 -4.45
CA ARG A 90 12.00 -0.61 -4.69
C ARG A 90 12.36 0.44 -3.62
N GLY A 91 13.61 0.48 -3.21
CA GLY A 91 14.11 1.33 -2.13
C GLY A 91 13.76 0.86 -0.72
N ARG A 92 13.11 -0.31 -0.56
CA ARG A 92 12.72 -0.85 0.75
C ARG A 92 13.36 -2.22 0.98
N GLY A 93 13.58 -2.56 2.26
CA GLY A 93 14.05 -3.86 2.67
C GLY A 93 15.33 -4.29 1.96
N GLU A 94 15.27 -5.40 1.25
CA GLU A 94 16.39 -5.98 0.49
C GLU A 94 16.31 -5.68 -1.01
N SER A 95 15.31 -4.94 -1.47
CA SER A 95 15.21 -4.50 -2.86
C SER A 95 16.15 -3.33 -3.15
N GLY A 96 16.66 -3.28 -4.37
CA GLY A 96 17.43 -2.15 -4.89
C GLY A 96 16.58 -0.90 -5.11
N ASP A 97 17.26 0.20 -5.41
CA ASP A 97 16.65 1.48 -5.75
C ASP A 97 17.47 2.18 -6.83
N THR A 98 16.95 2.24 -8.06
CA THR A 98 17.63 2.84 -9.19
C THR A 98 17.00 4.19 -9.51
N ALA A 99 17.81 5.25 -9.42
CA ALA A 99 17.40 6.61 -9.78
C ALA A 99 17.49 6.85 -11.29
N PRO A 100 16.66 7.76 -11.86
CA PRO A 100 15.57 8.47 -11.20
C PRO A 100 14.35 7.57 -10.97
N TYR A 101 13.59 7.83 -9.91
CA TYR A 101 12.34 7.12 -9.65
C TYR A 101 11.26 7.51 -10.67
N SER A 102 10.53 6.50 -11.16
CA SER A 102 9.26 6.69 -11.87
C SER A 102 8.25 5.59 -11.48
N VAL A 103 6.97 5.85 -11.70
CA VAL A 103 5.91 4.86 -11.44
C VAL A 103 6.03 3.67 -12.40
N GLU A 104 6.47 3.93 -13.62
CA GLU A 104 6.70 2.90 -14.65
C GLU A 104 7.74 1.87 -14.19
N HIS A 105 8.76 2.29 -13.44
CA HIS A 105 9.73 1.35 -12.86
C HIS A 105 9.07 0.42 -11.84
N GLU A 106 8.17 0.91 -10.96
CA GLU A 106 7.42 0.02 -10.05
C GLU A 106 6.40 -0.87 -10.80
N VAL A 107 5.85 -0.40 -11.91
CA VAL A 107 5.03 -1.23 -12.80
C VAL A 107 5.87 -2.36 -13.42
N ASP A 108 7.11 -2.07 -13.83
CA ASP A 108 8.04 -3.07 -14.35
C ASP A 108 8.49 -4.07 -13.25
N ASP A 109 8.59 -3.64 -11.98
CA ASP A 109 8.82 -4.52 -10.84
C ASP A 109 7.68 -5.54 -10.70
N LEU A 110 6.44 -5.07 -10.75
CA LEU A 110 5.25 -5.94 -10.67
C LEU A 110 5.15 -6.87 -11.88
N ARG A 111 5.54 -6.40 -13.07
CA ARG A 111 5.61 -7.25 -14.28
C ARG A 111 6.64 -8.37 -14.11
N ALA A 112 7.80 -8.07 -13.54
CA ALA A 112 8.82 -9.07 -13.26
C ALA A 112 8.35 -10.09 -12.21
N LEU A 113 7.66 -9.65 -11.15
CA LEU A 113 7.06 -10.54 -10.14
C LEU A 113 5.94 -11.40 -10.72
N ALA A 114 5.06 -10.85 -11.57
CA ALA A 114 4.01 -11.61 -12.22
C ALA A 114 4.59 -12.70 -13.14
N LYS A 115 5.69 -12.40 -13.84
CA LYS A 115 6.43 -13.38 -14.64
C LYS A 115 7.05 -14.47 -13.75
N GLU A 116 7.62 -14.11 -12.61
CA GLU A 116 8.18 -15.05 -11.63
C GLU A 116 7.10 -15.98 -11.06
N ALA A 117 5.88 -15.49 -10.92
CA ALA A 117 4.74 -16.29 -10.48
C ALA A 117 4.32 -17.38 -11.48
N GLY A 118 4.74 -17.30 -12.75
CA GLY A 118 4.60 -18.33 -13.78
C GLY A 118 3.24 -18.43 -14.44
N ALA A 119 2.19 -17.81 -13.90
CA ALA A 119 0.84 -17.73 -14.45
C ALA A 119 0.24 -16.37 -14.04
N ALA A 120 -0.85 -15.92 -14.71
CA ALA A 120 -1.54 -14.71 -14.32
C ALA A 120 -1.98 -14.78 -12.83
N PRO A 121 -1.33 -14.04 -11.92
CA PRO A 121 -1.60 -14.13 -10.49
C PRO A 121 -2.91 -13.44 -10.11
N TYR A 122 -3.50 -13.83 -9.00
CA TYR A 122 -4.33 -12.95 -8.22
C TYR A 122 -3.47 -11.84 -7.62
N ALA A 123 -4.05 -10.68 -7.35
CA ALA A 123 -3.30 -9.62 -6.70
C ALA A 123 -4.13 -8.88 -5.64
N LEU A 124 -3.48 -8.58 -4.51
CA LEU A 124 -4.05 -7.76 -3.43
C LEU A 124 -3.20 -6.49 -3.29
N GLY A 125 -3.82 -5.34 -3.50
CA GLY A 125 -3.18 -4.04 -3.29
C GLY A 125 -3.71 -3.33 -2.05
N ILE A 126 -2.81 -2.85 -1.20
CA ILE A 126 -3.14 -2.22 0.08
C ILE A 126 -2.77 -0.75 0.06
N SER A 127 -3.73 0.15 0.34
CA SER A 127 -3.48 1.60 0.42
C SER A 127 -2.78 2.12 -0.86
N SER A 128 -1.63 2.79 -0.77
CA SER A 128 -0.85 3.23 -1.95
C SER A 128 -0.41 2.07 -2.85
N GLY A 129 -0.24 0.86 -2.30
CA GLY A 129 -0.01 -0.36 -3.07
C GLY A 129 -1.22 -0.74 -3.94
N GLY A 130 -2.44 -0.45 -3.49
CA GLY A 130 -3.64 -0.58 -4.31
C GLY A 130 -3.66 0.38 -5.50
N ALA A 131 -3.20 1.61 -5.28
CA ALA A 131 -3.04 2.57 -6.37
C ALA A 131 -1.96 2.13 -7.38
N LEU A 132 -0.83 1.60 -6.89
CA LEU A 132 0.21 1.05 -7.75
C LEU A 132 -0.30 -0.15 -8.56
N LEU A 133 -1.04 -1.06 -7.94
CA LEU A 133 -1.63 -2.21 -8.62
C LEU A 133 -2.57 -1.78 -9.74
N LEU A 134 -3.41 -0.76 -9.52
CA LEU A 134 -4.27 -0.20 -10.57
C LEU A 134 -3.45 0.39 -11.71
N GLN A 135 -2.35 1.11 -11.44
CA GLN A 135 -1.44 1.62 -12.47
C GLN A 135 -0.80 0.46 -13.27
N ALA A 136 -0.38 -0.60 -12.58
CA ALA A 136 0.25 -1.76 -13.20
C ALA A 136 -0.71 -2.50 -14.14
N VAL A 137 -1.95 -2.77 -13.70
CA VAL A 137 -2.95 -3.44 -14.52
C VAL A 137 -3.36 -2.57 -15.72
N ALA A 138 -3.56 -1.27 -15.51
CA ALA A 138 -3.82 -0.31 -16.59
C ALA A 138 -2.67 -0.21 -17.61
N SER A 139 -1.45 -0.57 -17.21
CA SER A 139 -0.25 -0.62 -18.06
C SER A 139 0.02 -2.02 -18.63
N GLY A 140 -0.96 -2.94 -18.54
CA GLY A 140 -0.90 -4.27 -19.15
C GLY A 140 -0.08 -5.30 -18.35
N VAL A 141 0.09 -5.13 -17.03
CA VAL A 141 0.57 -6.22 -16.19
C VAL A 141 -0.53 -7.28 -16.12
N ASP A 142 -0.18 -8.51 -16.50
CA ASP A 142 -1.12 -9.62 -16.54
C ASP A 142 -1.44 -10.13 -15.15
N VAL A 143 -2.72 -9.99 -14.76
CA VAL A 143 -3.27 -10.49 -13.50
C VAL A 143 -4.67 -11.05 -13.74
N LYS A 144 -5.04 -12.08 -13.02
CA LYS A 144 -6.34 -12.75 -13.18
C LYS A 144 -7.49 -11.95 -12.55
N THR A 145 -7.27 -11.41 -11.35
CA THR A 145 -8.27 -10.75 -10.51
C THR A 145 -7.57 -9.88 -9.50
N ILE A 146 -8.15 -8.74 -9.13
CA ILE A 146 -7.56 -7.82 -8.15
C ILE A 146 -8.49 -7.57 -6.96
N ALA A 147 -7.91 -7.55 -5.76
CA ALA A 147 -8.55 -7.01 -4.56
C ALA A 147 -7.79 -5.76 -4.11
N LEU A 148 -8.50 -4.73 -3.69
CA LEU A 148 -7.93 -3.44 -3.30
C LEU A 148 -8.45 -3.07 -1.92
N TYR A 149 -7.55 -2.85 -0.96
CA TYR A 149 -7.93 -2.39 0.37
C TYR A 149 -7.64 -0.90 0.52
N GLU A 150 -8.69 -0.09 0.54
CA GLU A 150 -8.66 1.38 0.76
C GLU A 150 -7.59 2.13 -0.05
N PRO A 151 -7.60 2.03 -1.37
CA PRO A 151 -6.73 2.87 -2.18
C PRO A 151 -7.08 4.35 -1.97
N PRO A 152 -6.12 5.23 -1.55
CA PRO A 152 -6.43 6.54 -0.99
C PRO A 152 -6.63 7.61 -2.08
N TYR A 153 -7.58 7.40 -2.97
CA TYR A 153 -7.99 8.38 -3.97
C TYR A 153 -8.92 9.45 -3.39
N LEU A 154 -9.09 10.56 -4.10
CA LEU A 154 -10.04 11.62 -3.76
C LEU A 154 -11.18 11.65 -4.79
N VAL A 155 -12.42 11.79 -4.29
CA VAL A 155 -13.64 11.65 -5.10
C VAL A 155 -13.99 12.93 -5.86
N ASP A 156 -13.78 14.10 -5.29
CA ASP A 156 -14.41 15.34 -5.74
C ASP A 156 -13.52 16.26 -6.59
N GLY A 157 -12.44 15.76 -7.21
CA GLY A 157 -11.51 16.63 -7.94
C GLY A 157 -10.85 17.71 -7.04
N ASN A 158 -11.17 17.70 -5.76
CA ASN A 158 -10.59 18.51 -4.71
C ASN A 158 -9.24 17.96 -4.23
N ALA A 159 -8.41 17.48 -5.19
CA ALA A 159 -7.00 17.38 -4.86
C ALA A 159 -6.59 18.75 -4.34
N PRO A 160 -6.14 18.86 -3.08
CA PRO A 160 -5.74 20.16 -2.56
C PRO A 160 -4.72 20.72 -3.55
N ARG A 161 -4.90 21.97 -3.98
CA ARG A 161 -3.92 22.68 -4.83
C ARG A 161 -2.51 22.66 -4.24
N SER A 162 -2.40 22.25 -2.98
CA SER A 162 -1.18 22.05 -2.21
C SER A 162 -0.59 20.64 -2.30
N PHE A 163 -1.14 19.70 -3.08
CA PHE A 163 -0.57 18.33 -3.13
C PHE A 163 0.86 18.33 -3.70
N GLY A 164 1.12 19.17 -4.72
CA GLY A 164 2.46 19.42 -5.21
C GLY A 164 3.40 19.98 -4.13
N ASP A 165 2.92 20.90 -3.29
CA ASP A 165 3.69 21.46 -2.18
C ASP A 165 4.01 20.41 -1.11
N VAL A 166 3.05 19.53 -0.81
CA VAL A 166 3.25 18.40 0.12
C VAL A 166 4.34 17.47 -0.38
N LYS A 167 4.27 17.06 -1.66
CA LYS A 167 5.29 16.22 -2.28
C LYS A 167 6.65 16.89 -2.28
N ASN A 168 6.73 18.16 -2.71
CA ASN A 168 7.98 18.92 -2.75
C ASN A 168 8.60 19.08 -1.36
N ARG A 169 7.77 19.35 -0.34
CA ARG A 169 8.23 19.45 1.06
C ARG A 169 8.79 18.13 1.56
N LEU A 170 8.09 17.01 1.30
CA LEU A 170 8.56 15.69 1.69
C LEU A 170 9.87 15.34 0.98
N GLN A 171 9.97 15.62 -0.31
CA GLN A 171 11.16 15.39 -1.10
C GLN A 171 12.35 16.22 -0.60
N SER A 172 12.12 17.48 -0.19
CA SER A 172 13.14 18.33 0.44
C SER A 172 13.66 17.75 1.75
N LEU A 173 12.79 17.26 2.62
CA LEU A 173 13.18 16.62 3.88
C LEU A 173 14.00 15.33 3.64
N VAL A 174 13.61 14.55 2.65
CA VAL A 174 14.34 13.33 2.28
C VAL A 174 15.70 13.66 1.70
N SER A 175 15.79 14.62 0.77
CA SER A 175 17.06 14.99 0.09
C SER A 175 18.09 15.63 1.04
N THR A 176 17.61 16.32 2.09
CA THR A 176 18.48 16.89 3.12
C THR A 176 18.86 15.89 4.23
N GLY A 177 18.37 14.64 4.13
CA GLY A 177 18.64 13.59 5.13
C GLY A 177 17.84 13.70 6.42
N ASP A 178 16.90 14.66 6.53
CA ASP A 178 16.02 14.77 7.71
C ASP A 178 14.93 13.70 7.71
N ARG A 179 15.36 12.44 7.92
CA ARG A 179 14.45 11.30 7.97
C ARG A 179 13.43 11.41 9.11
N ALA A 180 13.81 12.03 10.23
CA ALA A 180 12.90 12.20 11.36
C ALA A 180 11.82 13.24 11.05
N GLY A 181 12.18 14.36 10.45
CA GLY A 181 11.26 15.37 9.93
C GLY A 181 10.35 14.81 8.85
N ALA A 182 10.88 14.01 7.92
CA ALA A 182 10.10 13.37 6.87
C ALA A 182 9.04 12.41 7.44
N VAL A 183 9.38 11.56 8.44
CA VAL A 183 8.40 10.69 9.11
C VAL A 183 7.33 11.53 9.80
N ARG A 184 7.72 12.56 10.58
CA ARG A 184 6.74 13.43 11.25
C ARG A 184 5.81 14.10 10.24
N PHE A 185 6.38 14.69 9.20
CA PHE A 185 5.60 15.37 8.18
C PHE A 185 4.62 14.42 7.47
N PHE A 186 5.09 13.25 7.02
CA PHE A 186 4.21 12.29 6.37
C PHE A 186 3.08 11.84 7.28
N MET A 187 3.40 11.47 8.53
CA MET A 187 2.41 11.00 9.50
C MET A 187 1.37 12.06 9.86
N THR A 188 1.80 13.34 10.02
CA THR A 188 0.88 14.42 10.44
C THR A 188 0.15 15.08 9.29
N ASP A 189 0.84 15.37 8.19
CA ASP A 189 0.31 16.24 7.14
C ASP A 189 -0.20 15.44 5.91
N VAL A 190 0.27 14.20 5.72
CA VAL A 190 -0.22 13.31 4.66
C VAL A 190 -1.23 12.30 5.22
N TYR A 191 -0.87 11.62 6.31
CA TYR A 191 -1.69 10.57 6.92
C TYR A 191 -2.74 11.12 7.91
N GLY A 192 -2.52 12.31 8.48
CA GLY A 192 -3.46 12.96 9.41
C GLY A 192 -3.36 12.51 10.86
N ALA A 193 -2.28 11.82 11.26
CA ALA A 193 -2.09 11.39 12.63
C ALA A 193 -1.94 12.59 13.60
N PRO A 194 -2.43 12.48 14.86
CA PRO A 194 -2.31 13.54 15.84
C PRO A 194 -0.83 13.91 16.12
N ARG A 195 -0.50 15.18 16.02
CA ARG A 195 0.89 15.67 16.21
C ARG A 195 1.51 15.20 17.51
N VAL A 196 0.77 15.31 18.64
CA VAL A 196 1.26 14.87 19.96
C VAL A 196 1.67 13.40 19.93
N PHE A 197 0.87 12.53 19.31
CA PHE A 197 1.18 11.12 19.16
C PHE A 197 2.45 10.91 18.35
N VAL A 198 2.56 11.55 17.18
CA VAL A 198 3.71 11.42 16.29
C VAL A 198 5.01 11.91 16.96
N PHE A 199 4.95 13.00 17.73
CA PHE A 199 6.09 13.51 18.50
C PHE A 199 6.48 12.59 19.67
N ALA A 200 5.53 11.89 20.29
CA ALA A 200 5.79 10.90 21.33
C ALA A 200 6.26 9.54 20.79
N MET A 201 6.04 9.24 19.51
CA MET A 201 6.33 7.96 18.87
C MET A 201 7.79 7.47 19.06
N PRO A 202 8.86 8.31 19.01
CA PRO A 202 10.22 7.86 19.26
C PRO A 202 10.41 7.23 20.63
N PHE A 203 9.64 7.66 21.63
CA PHE A 203 9.72 7.21 23.01
C PHE A 203 8.78 6.04 23.30
N LEU A 204 7.54 6.13 22.81
CA LEU A 204 6.51 5.12 23.04
C LEU A 204 6.71 3.87 22.15
N MET A 205 7.33 4.05 20.98
CA MET A 205 7.42 3.03 19.94
C MET A 205 8.74 3.11 19.17
N PRO A 206 9.87 2.96 19.86
CA PRO A 206 11.20 3.20 19.28
C PRO A 206 11.49 2.28 18.06
N ASN A 207 11.01 1.03 18.10
CA ASN A 207 11.23 0.09 17.00
C ASN A 207 10.42 0.48 15.75
N ALA A 208 9.15 0.87 15.87
CA ALA A 208 8.36 1.35 14.76
C ALA A 208 8.94 2.66 14.19
N TRP A 209 9.36 3.58 15.08
CA TRP A 209 10.03 4.81 14.67
C TRP A 209 11.31 4.53 13.87
N LYS A 210 12.14 3.59 14.33
CA LYS A 210 13.37 3.18 13.62
C LYS A 210 13.04 2.60 12.24
N ARG A 211 12.09 1.66 12.16
CA ARG A 211 11.66 1.06 10.90
C ARG A 211 11.14 2.10 9.91
N ASN A 212 10.26 3.01 10.35
CA ASN A 212 9.74 4.06 9.49
C ASN A 212 10.85 4.96 8.93
N LYS A 213 11.85 5.32 9.74
CA LYS A 213 13.01 6.09 9.26
C LYS A 213 13.85 5.37 8.21
N LEU A 214 13.90 4.04 8.24
CA LEU A 214 14.65 3.27 7.24
C LEU A 214 14.08 3.46 5.83
N VAL A 215 12.76 3.51 5.70
CA VAL A 215 12.07 3.51 4.40
C VAL A 215 11.37 4.83 4.04
N VAL A 216 11.43 5.85 4.91
CA VAL A 216 10.74 7.14 4.67
C VAL A 216 11.16 7.83 3.37
N HIS A 217 12.37 7.56 2.88
CA HIS A 217 12.86 8.11 1.62
C HIS A 217 12.05 7.65 0.40
N THR A 218 11.29 6.56 0.52
CA THR A 218 10.40 6.08 -0.53
C THR A 218 8.98 6.66 -0.45
N THR A 219 8.64 7.42 0.58
CA THR A 219 7.30 8.00 0.69
C THR A 219 6.98 9.06 -0.39
N PRO A 220 7.94 9.79 -0.98
CA PRO A 220 7.69 10.57 -2.21
C PRO A 220 7.25 9.70 -3.40
N TYR A 221 7.64 8.42 -3.45
CA TYR A 221 7.20 7.46 -4.46
C TYR A 221 5.71 7.18 -4.32
N ASP A 222 5.26 6.91 -3.09
CA ASP A 222 3.82 6.72 -2.80
C ASP A 222 2.98 7.91 -3.24
N LEU A 223 3.45 9.14 -2.99
CA LEU A 223 2.77 10.35 -3.47
C LEU A 223 2.80 10.48 -5.00
N THR A 224 3.86 10.03 -5.65
CA THR A 224 3.95 10.04 -7.12
C THR A 224 2.98 9.05 -7.75
N ILE A 225 2.83 7.85 -7.17
CA ILE A 225 1.85 6.84 -7.59
C ILE A 225 0.42 7.37 -7.51
N LEU A 226 0.11 8.10 -6.45
CA LEU A 226 -1.22 8.69 -6.27
C LEU A 226 -1.50 9.83 -7.28
N GLY A 227 -0.46 10.46 -7.80
CA GLY A 227 -0.57 11.58 -8.74
C GLY A 227 -1.35 12.75 -8.13
N ASP A 228 -2.39 13.22 -8.82
CA ASP A 228 -3.33 14.23 -8.32
C ASP A 228 -4.39 13.64 -7.37
N ARG A 229 -4.31 12.34 -7.08
CA ARG A 229 -5.26 11.56 -6.30
C ARG A 229 -6.65 11.41 -6.92
N SER A 230 -6.83 11.81 -8.18
CA SER A 230 -8.07 11.59 -8.89
C SER A 230 -8.25 10.11 -9.24
N VAL A 231 -9.44 9.57 -9.00
CA VAL A 231 -9.83 8.21 -9.42
C VAL A 231 -10.04 8.16 -10.93
N LEU A 232 -10.51 9.25 -11.51
CA LEU A 232 -10.96 9.33 -12.89
C LEU A 232 -9.78 9.59 -13.82
N ASN A 233 -9.19 8.53 -14.30
CA ASN A 233 -8.21 8.54 -15.36
C ASN A 233 -8.66 7.52 -16.41
N GLU A 234 -8.65 7.90 -17.70
CA GLU A 234 -9.09 7.06 -18.82
C GLU A 234 -8.43 5.68 -18.84
N ARG A 235 -7.16 5.59 -18.45
CA ARG A 235 -6.45 4.32 -18.36
C ARG A 235 -7.05 3.36 -17.32
N ARG A 236 -7.60 3.87 -16.22
CA ARG A 236 -8.18 3.01 -15.16
C ARG A 236 -9.55 2.49 -15.56
N SER A 237 -10.32 3.26 -16.32
CA SER A 237 -11.62 2.81 -16.88
C SER A 237 -11.47 1.65 -17.89
N SER A 238 -10.27 1.43 -18.44
CA SER A 238 -9.97 0.30 -19.31
C SER A 238 -9.61 -1.00 -18.58
N ILE A 239 -9.51 -1.00 -17.25
CA ILE A 239 -9.24 -2.20 -16.45
C ILE A 239 -10.48 -3.10 -16.47
N SER A 240 -10.40 -4.22 -17.15
CA SER A 240 -11.52 -5.16 -17.33
C SER A 240 -11.45 -6.41 -16.44
N VAL A 241 -10.37 -6.61 -15.71
CA VAL A 241 -10.25 -7.74 -14.78
C VAL A 241 -11.25 -7.61 -13.64
N PRO A 242 -11.81 -8.71 -13.10
CA PRO A 242 -12.67 -8.66 -11.94
C PRO A 242 -11.96 -7.97 -10.75
N ALA A 243 -12.65 -7.08 -10.08
CA ALA A 243 -12.07 -6.29 -8.99
C ALA A 243 -12.99 -6.25 -7.77
N LEU A 244 -12.42 -6.39 -6.57
CA LEU A 244 -13.10 -6.16 -5.30
C LEU A 244 -12.42 -5.01 -4.56
N VAL A 245 -13.16 -3.93 -4.30
CA VAL A 245 -12.65 -2.79 -3.53
C VAL A 245 -13.19 -2.84 -2.12
N ILE A 246 -12.30 -2.99 -1.15
CA ILE A 246 -12.65 -3.26 0.24
C ILE A 246 -12.31 -2.05 1.10
N GLY A 247 -13.18 -1.72 2.05
CA GLY A 247 -12.93 -0.69 3.05
C GLY A 247 -13.45 -1.08 4.42
N GLY A 248 -13.01 -0.37 5.45
CA GLY A 248 -13.55 -0.49 6.80
C GLY A 248 -14.73 0.46 7.01
N GLU A 249 -15.81 0.01 7.66
CA GLU A 249 -16.94 0.88 8.00
C GLU A 249 -16.56 2.04 8.93
N LYS A 250 -15.54 1.83 9.77
CA LYS A 250 -15.02 2.85 10.71
C LYS A 250 -13.94 3.72 10.11
N SER A 251 -13.54 3.48 8.88
CA SER A 251 -12.58 4.34 8.18
C SER A 251 -13.12 5.75 7.99
N PRO A 252 -12.26 6.77 7.90
CA PRO A 252 -12.67 8.12 7.56
C PRO A 252 -13.55 8.17 6.32
N LYS A 253 -14.50 9.12 6.29
CA LYS A 253 -15.46 9.25 5.19
C LYS A 253 -14.76 9.33 3.84
N GLU A 254 -13.65 10.04 3.75
CA GLU A 254 -12.87 10.24 2.54
C GLU A 254 -12.34 8.91 1.97
N LEU A 255 -11.90 7.99 2.82
CA LEU A 255 -11.46 6.65 2.39
C LEU A 255 -12.64 5.77 1.97
N ARG A 256 -13.78 5.85 2.68
CA ARG A 256 -14.98 5.12 2.28
C ARG A 256 -15.54 5.62 0.94
N ASP A 257 -15.55 6.92 0.73
CA ASP A 257 -15.94 7.53 -0.54
C ASP A 257 -14.98 7.11 -1.66
N ALA A 258 -13.67 7.04 -1.38
CA ALA A 258 -12.67 6.56 -2.32
C ALA A 258 -12.92 5.09 -2.72
N VAL A 259 -13.25 4.22 -1.76
CA VAL A 259 -13.59 2.81 -2.04
C VAL A 259 -14.79 2.73 -3.00
N ALA A 260 -15.86 3.47 -2.73
CA ALA A 260 -17.03 3.49 -3.60
C ALA A 260 -16.71 4.07 -4.99
N ALA A 261 -15.94 5.16 -5.05
CA ALA A 261 -15.57 5.80 -6.32
C ALA A 261 -14.66 4.93 -7.18
N VAL A 262 -13.69 4.21 -6.58
CA VAL A 262 -12.84 3.28 -7.31
C VAL A 262 -13.66 2.12 -7.85
N ALA A 263 -14.57 1.54 -7.06
CA ALA A 263 -15.45 0.49 -7.54
C ALA A 263 -16.35 0.95 -8.70
N ASN A 264 -16.91 2.15 -8.62
CA ASN A 264 -17.74 2.71 -9.68
C ASN A 264 -16.96 3.06 -10.97
N ALA A 265 -15.65 3.36 -10.85
CA ALA A 265 -14.81 3.70 -11.99
C ALA A 265 -14.30 2.47 -12.77
N LEU A 266 -14.45 1.27 -12.23
CA LEU A 266 -13.99 0.03 -12.84
C LEU A 266 -15.19 -0.79 -13.36
N PRO A 267 -15.18 -1.24 -14.63
CA PRO A 267 -16.35 -1.87 -15.26
C PRO A 267 -16.79 -3.19 -14.61
N ASN A 268 -15.85 -3.94 -14.00
CA ASN A 268 -16.11 -5.25 -13.40
C ASN A 268 -15.76 -5.25 -11.90
N ALA A 269 -16.10 -4.18 -11.17
CA ALA A 269 -15.76 -4.05 -9.77
C ALA A 269 -17.00 -4.06 -8.87
N HIS A 270 -16.79 -4.55 -7.65
CA HIS A 270 -17.72 -4.44 -6.54
C HIS A 270 -17.02 -3.83 -5.33
N SER A 271 -17.77 -3.12 -4.48
CA SER A 271 -17.26 -2.66 -3.18
C SER A 271 -17.83 -3.51 -2.04
N ARG A 272 -17.01 -3.69 -0.99
CA ARG A 272 -17.44 -4.35 0.24
C ARG A 272 -16.84 -3.64 1.45
N PHE A 273 -17.65 -3.41 2.49
CA PHE A 273 -17.20 -2.80 3.73
C PHE A 273 -17.13 -3.82 4.84
N LEU A 274 -16.04 -3.79 5.62
CA LEU A 274 -15.81 -4.65 6.77
C LEU A 274 -16.43 -4.04 8.01
N PRO A 275 -17.49 -4.67 8.59
CA PRO A 275 -18.15 -4.17 9.80
C PRO A 275 -17.16 -4.03 10.96
N GLY A 276 -17.15 -2.85 11.59
CA GLY A 276 -16.34 -2.61 12.78
C GLY A 276 -14.85 -2.41 12.54
N HIS A 277 -14.37 -2.46 11.30
CA HIS A 277 -12.97 -2.28 10.91
C HIS A 277 -12.71 -0.88 10.32
N ASP A 278 -11.44 -0.50 10.31
CA ASP A 278 -10.92 0.76 9.76
C ASP A 278 -9.73 0.49 8.80
N HIS A 279 -8.91 1.50 8.53
CA HIS A 279 -7.72 1.37 7.66
C HIS A 279 -6.69 0.34 8.16
N ASN A 280 -6.76 -0.05 9.43
CA ASN A 280 -5.91 -1.13 9.94
C ASN A 280 -6.47 -2.49 9.54
N ILE A 281 -5.67 -3.21 8.75
CA ILE A 281 -6.08 -4.51 8.24
C ILE A 281 -6.12 -5.53 9.38
N SER A 282 -7.25 -6.24 9.46
CA SER A 282 -7.37 -7.46 10.26
C SER A 282 -7.32 -8.66 9.33
N GLY A 283 -6.22 -9.42 9.35
CA GLY A 283 -6.07 -10.63 8.55
C GLY A 283 -7.25 -11.60 8.72
N PRO A 284 -7.66 -11.94 9.96
CA PRO A 284 -8.80 -12.82 10.19
C PRO A 284 -10.15 -12.32 9.60
N ALA A 285 -10.32 -11.00 9.49
CA ALA A 285 -11.55 -10.45 8.91
C ALA A 285 -11.49 -10.35 7.37
N LEU A 286 -10.31 -10.06 6.83
CA LEU A 286 -10.12 -9.85 5.39
C LEU A 286 -10.01 -11.18 4.62
N VAL A 287 -9.29 -12.16 5.15
CA VAL A 287 -8.96 -13.41 4.46
C VAL A 287 -10.18 -14.22 4.00
N PRO A 288 -11.25 -14.39 4.79
CA PRO A 288 -12.45 -15.08 4.31
C PRO A 288 -13.09 -14.41 3.08
N ILE A 289 -13.06 -13.07 3.03
CA ILE A 289 -13.59 -12.32 1.89
C ILE A 289 -12.73 -12.53 0.63
N LEU A 290 -11.41 -12.59 0.81
CA LEU A 290 -10.50 -12.87 -0.30
C LEU A 290 -10.67 -14.30 -0.82
N PHE A 291 -10.88 -15.29 0.04
CA PHE A 291 -11.17 -16.66 -0.38
C PHE A 291 -12.47 -16.76 -1.18
N GLU A 292 -13.54 -16.14 -0.68
CA GLU A 292 -14.83 -16.05 -1.39
C GLU A 292 -14.64 -15.41 -2.78
N PHE A 293 -13.95 -14.27 -2.84
CA PHE A 293 -13.82 -13.51 -4.08
C PHE A 293 -12.88 -14.18 -5.10
N PHE A 294 -11.79 -14.76 -4.66
CA PHE A 294 -10.84 -15.45 -5.53
C PHE A 294 -11.27 -16.89 -5.90
N GLY A 295 -12.39 -17.38 -5.33
CA GLY A 295 -12.99 -18.67 -5.69
C GLY A 295 -12.22 -19.88 -5.13
N THR A 296 -11.76 -19.79 -3.88
CA THR A 296 -11.03 -20.87 -3.17
C THR A 296 -11.80 -21.39 -1.95
N SER A 297 -13.11 -21.13 -1.90
CA SER A 297 -14.00 -21.67 -0.86
C SER A 297 -14.35 -23.15 -1.08
#